data_91d08d5a2b85287161e0ae30a4fe536c
#
_entry.id   91d08d5a2b85287161e0ae30a4fe536c
#
_cell.length_a   1.000
_cell.length_b   1.000
_cell.length_c   1.000
_cell.angle_alpha   90.00
_cell.angle_beta   90.00
_cell.angle_gamma   90.00
#
_symmetry.space_group_name_H-M   'P 1'
#
loop_
_entity.id
_entity.type
_entity.pdbx_description
1 polymer ?
#
loop_
_entity_poly.entity_id
_entity_poly.type
_entity_poly.pdbx_seq_one_letter_code
_entity_poly.pdbx_strand_id
1 'polypeptide(L)'
;MEREEKLKALDAAITQIEKAYGKGSVMKLGDSGANMNIETVPTGSLSLDIALGLGGVPKGRIVEIYGPESSGKTTVALHMVAEVQKRGGIAGFIDAEHALDPVYARNIGVNIDELYISQPDNGEQALEITEAMVRSGAVDIVIVDSVAALVPKAEIDGDMGDSHVGLQARLMSQALRKLTAVISKSNCIVIFINQLREKVGVMFGNPETTTGGRALKFYSSVRLDVRRIESLKQGGEVIGNRVRVKVVKNKIAPPFKEAEFDIMFGKGISTDGDILDLAAKENIVEKSGAWYAYNGAKIGQGRENAKTYLHDNPQVRDEIEHKVRVRYGLIDEEPATGAAEVKSASKVPGMTDEASNK
;
A
#
# COMPACT_ATOMS: atom_id res chain seq x y z
N MET A 1 -23.56 -19.25 -39.09
CA MET A 1 -23.31 -17.81 -39.01
C MET A 1 -21.81 -17.58 -39.09
N GLU A 2 -21.36 -16.96 -40.16
CA GLU A 2 -19.96 -16.65 -40.37
C GLU A 2 -19.47 -15.57 -39.36
N ARG A 3 -18.17 -15.48 -39.16
CA ARG A 3 -17.58 -14.53 -38.17
C ARG A 3 -18.01 -13.09 -38.41
N GLU A 4 -18.13 -12.66 -39.66
CA GLU A 4 -18.59 -11.32 -40.04
C GLU A 4 -20.04 -11.04 -39.63
N GLU A 5 -20.95 -12.00 -39.85
CA GLU A 5 -22.35 -11.87 -39.44
C GLU A 5 -22.47 -11.76 -37.91
N LYS A 6 -21.66 -12.53 -37.17
CA LYS A 6 -21.61 -12.43 -35.69
C LYS A 6 -21.12 -11.06 -35.23
N LEU A 7 -20.09 -10.50 -35.88
CA LEU A 7 -19.59 -9.17 -35.55
C LEU A 7 -20.60 -8.08 -35.82
N LYS A 8 -21.31 -8.11 -36.97
CA LYS A 8 -22.40 -7.15 -37.29
C LYS A 8 -23.53 -7.20 -36.27
N ALA A 9 -23.92 -8.43 -35.87
CA ALA A 9 -24.96 -8.59 -34.86
C ALA A 9 -24.51 -8.08 -33.48
N LEU A 10 -23.24 -8.28 -33.12
CA LEU A 10 -22.64 -7.78 -31.89
C LEU A 10 -22.57 -6.24 -31.89
N ASP A 11 -22.13 -5.62 -32.99
CA ASP A 11 -22.02 -4.18 -33.11
C ASP A 11 -23.41 -3.50 -32.99
N ALA A 12 -24.46 -4.10 -33.56
CA ALA A 12 -25.83 -3.64 -33.38
C ALA A 12 -26.26 -3.74 -31.90
N ALA A 13 -25.92 -4.83 -31.20
CA ALA A 13 -26.22 -4.98 -29.79
C ALA A 13 -25.45 -3.98 -28.92
N ILE A 14 -24.15 -3.75 -29.20
CA ILE A 14 -23.33 -2.76 -28.51
C ILE A 14 -23.96 -1.35 -28.69
N THR A 15 -24.39 -0.98 -29.89
CA THR A 15 -25.04 0.29 -30.16
C THR A 15 -26.31 0.47 -29.32
N GLN A 16 -27.12 -0.58 -29.18
CA GLN A 16 -28.29 -0.56 -28.30
C GLN A 16 -27.95 -0.40 -26.83
N ILE A 17 -26.92 -1.11 -26.37
CA ILE A 17 -26.43 -1.04 -24.98
C ILE A 17 -25.93 0.38 -24.69
N GLU A 18 -25.12 0.94 -25.59
CA GLU A 18 -24.58 2.30 -25.42
C GLU A 18 -25.67 3.37 -25.43
N LYS A 19 -26.74 3.18 -26.24
CA LYS A 19 -27.90 4.06 -26.23
C LYS A 19 -28.69 4.00 -24.93
N ALA A 20 -28.76 2.82 -24.29
CA ALA A 20 -29.48 2.59 -23.04
C ALA A 20 -28.69 2.97 -21.81
N TYR A 21 -27.40 2.72 -21.80
CA TYR A 21 -26.52 2.80 -20.61
C TYR A 21 -25.36 3.81 -20.73
N GLY A 22 -25.21 4.46 -21.88
CA GLY A 22 -24.16 5.44 -22.17
C GLY A 22 -22.97 4.84 -22.95
N LYS A 23 -22.23 5.72 -23.64
CA LYS A 23 -21.04 5.33 -24.40
C LYS A 23 -19.99 4.72 -23.48
N GLY A 24 -19.34 3.65 -23.95
CA GLY A 24 -18.32 2.94 -23.18
C GLY A 24 -18.87 1.91 -22.19
N SER A 25 -20.19 1.65 -22.19
CA SER A 25 -20.79 0.56 -21.38
C SER A 25 -20.28 -0.82 -21.76
N VAL A 26 -19.86 -0.99 -23.02
CA VAL A 26 -19.17 -2.17 -23.54
C VAL A 26 -17.97 -1.72 -24.36
N MET A 27 -16.79 -2.26 -24.08
CA MET A 27 -15.57 -1.95 -24.81
C MET A 27 -14.75 -3.22 -25.05
N LYS A 28 -13.98 -3.23 -26.11
CA LYS A 28 -12.97 -4.28 -26.29
C LYS A 28 -11.75 -3.94 -25.43
N LEU A 29 -11.25 -4.91 -24.68
CA LEU A 29 -10.12 -4.70 -23.77
C LEU A 29 -8.86 -4.22 -24.51
N GLY A 30 -8.69 -4.57 -25.80
CA GLY A 30 -7.56 -4.12 -26.62
C GLY A 30 -7.71 -2.73 -27.24
N ASP A 31 -8.96 -2.24 -27.44
CA ASP A 31 -9.23 -0.94 -28.06
C ASP A 31 -9.21 0.21 -27.04
N SER A 32 -9.55 -0.08 -25.80
CA SER A 32 -9.26 0.85 -24.73
C SER A 32 -7.75 0.92 -24.65
N GLY A 33 -7.06 1.95 -25.01
CA GLY A 33 -5.65 2.16 -24.67
C GLY A 33 -5.39 2.01 -23.14
N ALA A 34 -6.19 1.19 -22.54
CA ALA A 34 -6.17 0.65 -21.20
C ALA A 34 -5.02 -0.37 -21.11
N ASN A 35 -3.81 0.14 -21.23
CA ASN A 35 -2.98 -0.02 -20.06
C ASN A 35 -3.87 0.44 -18.91
N MET A 36 -4.52 -0.48 -18.23
CA MET A 36 -5.14 -0.21 -16.93
C MET A 36 -3.97 0.11 -16.02
N ASN A 37 -3.49 1.34 -16.15
CA ASN A 37 -2.48 1.89 -15.26
C ASN A 37 -3.23 2.07 -13.94
N ILE A 38 -3.27 0.96 -13.17
CA ILE A 38 -3.89 0.95 -11.86
C ILE A 38 -3.02 1.84 -11.01
N GLU A 39 -3.50 3.01 -10.70
CA GLU A 39 -2.82 3.89 -9.76
C GLU A 39 -2.68 3.19 -8.41
N THR A 40 -1.50 3.29 -7.83
CA THR A 40 -1.18 2.72 -6.53
C THR A 40 -0.67 3.77 -5.56
N VAL A 41 -0.80 3.49 -4.29
CA VAL A 41 -0.20 4.28 -3.20
C VAL A 41 0.83 3.39 -2.50
N PRO A 42 2.08 3.83 -2.34
CA PRO A 42 3.08 3.10 -1.57
C PRO A 42 2.64 2.80 -0.15
N THR A 43 3.19 1.75 0.40
CA THR A 43 2.82 1.28 1.75
C THR A 43 3.68 1.89 2.86
N GLY A 44 4.74 2.62 2.52
CA GLY A 44 5.78 3.06 3.44
C GLY A 44 6.88 2.01 3.68
N SER A 45 6.75 0.82 3.08
CA SER A 45 7.78 -0.22 3.03
C SER A 45 8.06 -0.58 1.58
N LEU A 46 9.29 -0.36 1.13
CA LEU A 46 9.70 -0.66 -0.25
C LEU A 46 9.63 -2.16 -0.54
N SER A 47 9.96 -3.01 0.43
CA SER A 47 9.85 -4.46 0.29
C SER A 47 8.40 -4.91 0.11
N LEU A 48 7.44 -4.28 0.80
CA LEU A 48 6.02 -4.56 0.62
C LEU A 48 5.50 -4.04 -0.73
N ASP A 49 5.94 -2.87 -1.16
CA ASP A 49 5.62 -2.30 -2.47
C ASP A 49 6.07 -3.23 -3.61
N ILE A 50 7.28 -3.80 -3.50
CA ILE A 50 7.81 -4.81 -4.43
C ILE A 50 6.99 -6.11 -4.37
N ALA A 51 6.62 -6.56 -3.17
CA ALA A 51 5.82 -7.77 -3.00
C ALA A 51 4.41 -7.62 -3.59
N LEU A 52 3.84 -6.43 -3.54
CA LEU A 52 2.57 -6.08 -4.19
C LEU A 52 2.65 -6.02 -5.72
N GLY A 53 3.84 -5.81 -6.28
CA GLY A 53 4.14 -5.94 -7.71
C GLY A 53 3.85 -4.72 -8.57
N LEU A 54 3.14 -3.71 -8.06
CA LEU A 54 2.83 -2.45 -8.74
C LEU A 54 3.29 -1.23 -7.92
N GLY A 55 4.17 -1.42 -6.95
CA GLY A 55 4.73 -0.33 -6.14
C GLY A 55 3.79 0.21 -5.06
N GLY A 56 2.75 -0.53 -4.68
CA GLY A 56 1.85 -0.13 -3.60
C GLY A 56 0.47 -0.78 -3.64
N VAL A 57 -0.44 -0.26 -2.81
CA VAL A 57 -1.84 -0.70 -2.76
C VAL A 57 -2.67 0.00 -3.86
N PRO A 58 -3.58 -0.72 -4.54
CA PRO A 58 -4.35 -0.18 -5.66
C PRO A 58 -5.44 0.78 -5.19
N LYS A 59 -5.56 1.93 -5.86
CA LYS A 59 -6.70 2.83 -5.71
C LYS A 59 -8.00 2.20 -6.22
N GLY A 60 -9.13 2.63 -5.65
CA GLY A 60 -10.45 2.14 -6.03
C GLY A 60 -10.69 0.67 -5.66
N ARG A 61 -10.01 0.17 -4.62
CA ARG A 61 -10.07 -1.24 -4.21
C ARG A 61 -10.19 -1.42 -2.70
N ILE A 62 -10.74 -2.58 -2.33
CA ILE A 62 -10.78 -3.04 -0.94
C ILE A 62 -9.51 -3.85 -0.66
N VAL A 63 -8.85 -3.52 0.44
CA VAL A 63 -7.68 -4.21 0.99
C VAL A 63 -8.05 -4.77 2.36
N GLU A 64 -7.67 -6.01 2.65
CA GLU A 64 -7.77 -6.58 3.99
C GLU A 64 -6.36 -6.78 4.56
N ILE A 65 -6.11 -6.21 5.73
CA ILE A 65 -4.87 -6.43 6.51
C ILE A 65 -5.27 -7.23 7.75
N TYR A 66 -4.73 -8.43 7.90
CA TYR A 66 -5.09 -9.29 9.02
C TYR A 66 -3.86 -9.98 9.62
N GLY A 67 -4.01 -10.47 10.84
CA GLY A 67 -2.95 -11.15 11.57
C GLY A 67 -3.23 -11.22 13.06
N PRO A 68 -2.34 -11.85 13.83
CA PRO A 68 -2.43 -11.89 15.28
C PRO A 68 -2.45 -10.50 15.92
N GLU A 69 -2.82 -10.44 17.17
CA GLU A 69 -2.71 -9.23 17.97
C GLU A 69 -1.25 -8.75 18.03
N SER A 70 -1.06 -7.42 18.09
CA SER A 70 0.28 -6.79 18.17
C SER A 70 1.25 -7.17 17.04
N SER A 71 0.75 -7.62 15.88
CA SER A 71 1.57 -7.95 14.70
C SER A 71 1.97 -6.74 13.85
N GLY A 72 1.44 -5.54 14.12
CA GLY A 72 1.75 -4.31 13.38
C GLY A 72 0.73 -3.95 12.29
N LYS A 73 -0.47 -4.51 12.29
CA LYS A 73 -1.53 -4.24 11.28
C LYS A 73 -1.88 -2.76 11.17
N THR A 74 -2.22 -2.14 12.30
CA THR A 74 -2.56 -0.71 12.37
C THR A 74 -1.38 0.16 11.99
N THR A 75 -0.15 -0.21 12.38
CA THR A 75 1.08 0.49 11.96
C THR A 75 1.22 0.52 10.43
N VAL A 76 1.07 -0.63 9.77
CA VAL A 76 1.15 -0.72 8.30
C VAL A 76 0.05 0.13 7.65
N ALA A 77 -1.18 0.11 8.19
CA ALA A 77 -2.27 0.93 7.67
C ALA A 77 -2.01 2.44 7.86
N LEU A 78 -1.47 2.87 9.02
CA LEU A 78 -1.12 4.27 9.28
C LEU A 78 0.00 4.78 8.37
N HIS A 79 0.98 3.94 8.03
CA HIS A 79 1.99 4.31 7.03
C HIS A 79 1.35 4.58 5.66
N MET A 80 0.36 3.78 5.24
CA MET A 80 -0.38 4.02 3.99
C MET A 80 -1.17 5.33 4.04
N VAL A 81 -1.75 5.70 5.21
CA VAL A 81 -2.37 7.01 5.43
C VAL A 81 -1.36 8.13 5.23
N ALA A 82 -0.18 8.03 5.88
CA ALA A 82 0.88 9.01 5.74
C ALA A 82 1.34 9.17 4.27
N GLU A 83 1.45 8.06 3.54
CA GLU A 83 1.82 8.08 2.12
C GLU A 83 0.75 8.73 1.23
N VAL A 84 -0.55 8.57 1.54
CA VAL A 84 -1.63 9.28 0.87
C VAL A 84 -1.55 10.78 1.14
N GLN A 85 -1.41 11.18 2.41
CA GLN A 85 -1.33 12.59 2.80
C GLN A 85 -0.11 13.30 2.23
N LYS A 86 1.06 12.65 2.16
CA LYS A 86 2.27 13.19 1.50
C LYS A 86 2.03 13.55 0.03
N ARG A 87 1.05 12.92 -0.62
CA ARG A 87 0.65 13.16 -2.01
C ARG A 87 -0.53 14.14 -2.14
N GLY A 88 -0.89 14.80 -1.03
CA GLY A 88 -2.01 15.74 -0.97
C GLY A 88 -3.39 15.08 -0.94
N GLY A 89 -3.45 13.76 -0.67
CA GLY A 89 -4.69 13.02 -0.54
C GLY A 89 -5.33 13.16 0.84
N ILE A 90 -6.63 12.94 0.92
CA ILE A 90 -7.45 13.04 2.12
C ILE A 90 -7.68 11.64 2.71
N ALA A 91 -7.52 11.51 4.03
CA ALA A 91 -7.64 10.25 4.75
C ALA A 91 -8.76 10.28 5.80
N GLY A 92 -9.49 9.17 5.87
CA GLY A 92 -10.47 8.89 6.92
C GLY A 92 -10.05 7.68 7.75
N PHE A 93 -10.40 7.68 9.04
CA PHE A 93 -10.14 6.59 9.98
C PHE A 93 -11.39 6.28 10.80
N ILE A 94 -11.90 5.09 10.67
CA ILE A 94 -13.03 4.58 11.46
C ILE A 94 -12.46 3.74 12.58
N ASP A 95 -12.37 4.36 13.77
CA ASP A 95 -11.78 3.77 14.98
C ASP A 95 -12.88 3.07 15.80
N ALA A 96 -13.23 1.86 15.39
CA ALA A 96 -14.24 1.05 16.07
C ALA A 96 -13.69 0.39 17.35
N GLU A 97 -12.38 0.34 17.56
CA GLU A 97 -11.75 -0.15 18.79
C GLU A 97 -11.50 0.97 19.82
N HIS A 98 -11.68 2.24 19.44
CA HIS A 98 -11.38 3.42 20.26
C HIS A 98 -9.92 3.44 20.79
N ALA A 99 -8.98 2.99 19.96
CA ALA A 99 -7.59 2.71 20.36
C ALA A 99 -6.54 3.47 19.54
N LEU A 100 -6.93 4.39 18.68
CA LEU A 100 -5.98 5.18 17.89
C LEU A 100 -5.18 6.14 18.80
N ASP A 101 -3.86 5.94 18.85
CA ASP A 101 -2.94 6.87 19.53
C ASP A 101 -2.50 7.97 18.55
N PRO A 102 -2.92 9.25 18.79
CA PRO A 102 -2.55 10.35 17.90
C PRO A 102 -1.06 10.71 17.95
N VAL A 103 -0.39 10.45 19.08
CA VAL A 103 1.05 10.68 19.20
C VAL A 103 1.81 9.68 18.34
N TYR A 104 1.42 8.42 18.42
CA TYR A 104 2.01 7.38 17.59
C TYR A 104 1.75 7.62 16.09
N ALA A 105 0.51 7.98 15.71
CA ALA A 105 0.18 8.33 14.34
C ALA A 105 1.05 9.46 13.79
N ARG A 106 1.23 10.54 14.58
CA ARG A 106 2.13 11.66 14.22
C ARG A 106 3.58 11.21 14.04
N ASN A 107 4.08 10.35 14.92
CA ASN A 107 5.45 9.84 14.84
C ASN A 107 5.70 8.98 13.59
N ILE A 108 4.68 8.32 13.08
CA ILE A 108 4.71 7.58 11.80
C ILE A 108 4.73 8.51 10.58
N GLY A 109 4.32 9.77 10.77
CA GLY A 109 4.26 10.77 9.71
C GLY A 109 2.84 11.11 9.25
N VAL A 110 1.81 10.67 9.97
CA VAL A 110 0.43 11.07 9.71
C VAL A 110 0.23 12.53 10.16
N ASN A 111 -0.29 13.35 9.26
CA ASN A 111 -0.81 14.66 9.63
C ASN A 111 -2.15 14.48 10.33
N ILE A 112 -2.13 14.48 11.66
CA ILE A 112 -3.33 14.23 12.48
C ILE A 112 -4.32 15.40 12.43
N ASP A 113 -3.90 16.60 12.09
CA ASP A 113 -4.76 17.77 11.98
C ASP A 113 -5.64 17.72 10.73
N GLU A 114 -5.25 16.89 9.73
CA GLU A 114 -5.99 16.62 8.49
C GLU A 114 -6.55 15.20 8.41
N LEU A 115 -6.48 14.42 9.48
CA LEU A 115 -7.06 13.10 9.55
C LEU A 115 -8.51 13.15 10.05
N TYR A 116 -9.46 12.76 9.21
CA TYR A 116 -10.86 12.65 9.60
C TYR A 116 -11.09 11.35 10.36
N ILE A 117 -11.41 11.46 11.65
CA ILE A 117 -11.67 10.30 12.53
C ILE A 117 -13.16 10.19 12.85
N SER A 118 -13.67 8.96 12.91
CA SER A 118 -14.99 8.62 13.44
C SER A 118 -14.88 7.46 14.40
N GLN A 119 -15.61 7.53 15.52
CA GLN A 119 -15.70 6.50 16.54
C GLN A 119 -17.16 6.06 16.67
N PRO A 120 -17.60 5.10 15.85
CA PRO A 120 -19.00 4.67 15.76
C PRO A 120 -19.41 3.78 16.95
N ASP A 121 -20.70 3.85 17.32
CA ASP A 121 -21.26 3.05 18.41
C ASP A 121 -21.56 1.59 18.03
N ASN A 122 -21.74 1.31 16.74
CA ASN A 122 -22.06 -0.01 16.21
C ASN A 122 -21.54 -0.22 14.78
N GLY A 123 -21.61 -1.48 14.31
CA GLY A 123 -21.09 -1.86 12.99
C GLY A 123 -21.85 -1.25 11.82
N GLU A 124 -23.17 -1.09 11.93
CA GLU A 124 -23.99 -0.43 10.91
C GLU A 124 -23.55 1.01 10.70
N GLN A 125 -23.41 1.78 11.79
CA GLN A 125 -22.96 3.18 11.76
C GLN A 125 -21.55 3.29 11.17
N ALA A 126 -20.63 2.42 11.58
CA ALA A 126 -19.25 2.40 11.04
C ALA A 126 -19.25 2.24 9.52
N LEU A 127 -20.04 1.30 9.01
CA LEU A 127 -20.07 0.97 7.57
C LEU A 127 -20.84 2.01 6.76
N GLU A 128 -21.87 2.64 7.33
CA GLU A 128 -22.61 3.74 6.71
C GLU A 128 -21.74 5.00 6.61
N ILE A 129 -20.98 5.35 7.66
CA ILE A 129 -20.02 6.45 7.63
C ILE A 129 -18.93 6.18 6.59
N THR A 130 -18.40 4.95 6.55
CA THR A 130 -17.43 4.53 5.53
C THR A 130 -18.01 4.71 4.13
N GLU A 131 -19.25 4.26 3.89
CA GLU A 131 -19.94 4.42 2.60
C GLU A 131 -20.10 5.91 2.22
N ALA A 132 -20.51 6.75 3.18
CA ALA A 132 -20.70 8.19 2.96
C ALA A 132 -19.39 8.89 2.59
N MET A 133 -18.28 8.59 3.32
CA MET A 133 -16.96 9.12 3.02
C MET A 133 -16.51 8.73 1.60
N VAL A 134 -16.60 7.45 1.24
CA VAL A 134 -16.23 6.97 -0.09
C VAL A 134 -17.11 7.56 -1.18
N ARG A 135 -18.42 7.67 -0.95
CA ARG A 135 -19.39 8.22 -1.89
C ARG A 135 -19.19 9.70 -2.17
N SER A 136 -18.60 10.45 -1.23
CA SER A 136 -18.27 11.86 -1.43
C SER A 136 -17.31 12.09 -2.60
N GLY A 137 -16.48 11.08 -2.93
CA GLY A 137 -15.44 11.19 -3.96
C GLY A 137 -14.26 12.07 -3.56
N ALA A 138 -14.24 12.59 -2.33
CA ALA A 138 -13.20 13.49 -1.84
C ALA A 138 -12.11 12.77 -1.02
N VAL A 139 -12.38 11.55 -0.54
CA VAL A 139 -11.46 10.80 0.32
C VAL A 139 -10.69 9.77 -0.50
N ASP A 140 -9.37 9.76 -0.38
CA ASP A 140 -8.48 8.85 -1.11
C ASP A 140 -8.26 7.52 -0.40
N ILE A 141 -8.29 7.53 0.94
CA ILE A 141 -8.14 6.33 1.76
C ILE A 141 -9.05 6.38 2.99
N VAL A 142 -9.70 5.25 3.29
CA VAL A 142 -10.44 5.04 4.54
C VAL A 142 -9.93 3.76 5.21
N ILE A 143 -9.55 3.87 6.49
CA ILE A 143 -9.19 2.73 7.33
C ILE A 143 -10.39 2.39 8.21
N VAL A 144 -10.71 1.10 8.36
CA VAL A 144 -11.68 0.58 9.33
C VAL A 144 -10.94 -0.34 10.29
N ASP A 145 -10.74 0.12 11.51
CA ASP A 145 -10.00 -0.62 12.57
C ASP A 145 -10.90 -0.88 13.78
N SER A 146 -11.34 -2.07 14.02
CA SER A 146 -11.18 -3.26 13.20
C SER A 146 -12.54 -3.94 12.93
N VAL A 147 -12.55 -4.84 11.92
CA VAL A 147 -13.76 -5.65 11.62
C VAL A 147 -14.26 -6.42 12.84
N ALA A 148 -13.35 -6.84 13.74
CA ALA A 148 -13.71 -7.56 14.95
C ALA A 148 -14.59 -6.73 15.91
N ALA A 149 -14.44 -5.40 15.89
CA ALA A 149 -15.19 -4.45 16.70
C ALA A 149 -16.50 -3.97 16.06
N LEU A 150 -16.78 -4.36 14.81
CA LEU A 150 -18.04 -4.02 14.13
C LEU A 150 -19.18 -4.88 14.67
N VAL A 151 -19.65 -4.59 15.88
CA VAL A 151 -20.76 -5.28 16.52
C VAL A 151 -22.07 -4.78 15.92
N PRO A 152 -22.96 -5.69 15.44
CA PRO A 152 -24.28 -5.31 14.95
C PRO A 152 -25.13 -4.67 16.06
N LYS A 153 -25.89 -3.63 15.71
CA LYS A 153 -26.76 -2.93 16.66
C LYS A 153 -27.72 -3.87 17.40
N ALA A 154 -28.29 -4.84 16.69
CA ALA A 154 -29.18 -5.83 17.28
C ALA A 154 -28.50 -6.72 18.34
N GLU A 155 -27.18 -6.89 18.27
CA GLU A 155 -26.40 -7.59 19.28
C GLU A 155 -26.14 -6.71 20.52
N ILE A 156 -25.95 -5.40 20.30
CA ILE A 156 -25.77 -4.42 21.39
C ILE A 156 -27.07 -4.21 22.17
N ASP A 157 -28.22 -4.16 21.46
CA ASP A 157 -29.55 -3.93 22.05
C ASP A 157 -30.12 -5.21 22.71
N GLY A 158 -29.50 -6.39 22.49
CA GLY A 158 -29.92 -7.68 23.05
C GLY A 158 -29.48 -7.89 24.50
N ASP A 159 -30.04 -8.90 25.15
CA ASP A 159 -29.66 -9.26 26.49
C ASP A 159 -28.34 -10.05 26.55
N MET A 160 -27.61 -9.96 27.66
CA MET A 160 -26.39 -10.73 27.87
C MET A 160 -26.68 -12.23 27.84
N GLY A 161 -26.06 -12.94 26.89
CA GLY A 161 -26.25 -14.39 26.71
C GLY A 161 -27.12 -14.75 25.51
N ASP A 162 -27.73 -13.78 24.84
CA ASP A 162 -28.45 -14.00 23.60
C ASP A 162 -27.53 -14.50 22.47
N SER A 163 -28.05 -15.42 21.67
CA SER A 163 -27.31 -15.97 20.55
C SER A 163 -27.51 -15.14 19.26
N HIS A 164 -26.49 -14.43 18.85
CA HIS A 164 -26.51 -13.58 17.64
C HIS A 164 -25.67 -14.17 16.50
N VAL A 165 -25.72 -15.48 16.31
CA VAL A 165 -24.89 -16.20 15.33
C VAL A 165 -25.07 -15.65 13.92
N GLY A 166 -23.97 -15.19 13.34
CA GLY A 166 -23.88 -14.78 11.93
C GLY A 166 -24.39 -13.40 11.60
N LEU A 167 -24.85 -12.59 12.57
CA LEU A 167 -25.29 -11.20 12.31
C LEU A 167 -24.17 -10.36 11.72
N GLN A 168 -22.98 -10.38 12.31
CA GLN A 168 -21.81 -9.65 11.80
C GLN A 168 -21.44 -10.08 10.38
N ALA A 169 -21.49 -11.37 10.06
CA ALA A 169 -21.20 -11.86 8.72
C ALA A 169 -22.25 -11.40 7.68
N ARG A 170 -23.51 -11.28 8.07
CA ARG A 170 -24.59 -10.73 7.22
C ARG A 170 -24.38 -9.24 6.99
N LEU A 171 -24.10 -8.48 8.04
CA LEU A 171 -23.79 -7.04 7.98
C LEU A 171 -22.61 -6.78 7.03
N MET A 172 -21.49 -7.47 7.21
CA MET A 172 -20.33 -7.36 6.34
C MET A 172 -20.64 -7.73 4.89
N SER A 173 -21.42 -8.79 4.65
CA SER A 173 -21.81 -9.20 3.30
C SER A 173 -22.69 -8.15 2.61
N GLN A 174 -23.58 -7.51 3.33
CA GLN A 174 -24.46 -6.44 2.82
C GLN A 174 -23.64 -5.19 2.52
N ALA A 175 -22.82 -4.74 3.45
CA ALA A 175 -22.00 -3.54 3.32
C ALA A 175 -21.00 -3.66 2.16
N LEU A 176 -20.28 -4.78 2.05
CA LEU A 176 -19.28 -4.97 1.01
C LEU A 176 -19.88 -5.01 -0.40
N ARG A 177 -21.12 -5.49 -0.57
CA ARG A 177 -21.84 -5.40 -1.85
C ARG A 177 -22.09 -3.96 -2.27
N LYS A 178 -22.49 -3.10 -1.32
CA LYS A 178 -22.72 -1.66 -1.58
C LYS A 178 -21.37 -0.94 -1.81
N LEU A 179 -20.43 -1.12 -0.91
CA LEU A 179 -19.12 -0.44 -0.93
C LEU A 179 -18.32 -0.74 -2.20
N THR A 180 -18.30 -1.99 -2.68
CA THR A 180 -17.52 -2.36 -3.88
C THR A 180 -17.91 -1.53 -5.10
N ALA A 181 -19.21 -1.27 -5.30
CA ALA A 181 -19.70 -0.50 -6.44
C ALA A 181 -19.32 1.00 -6.34
N VAL A 182 -19.27 1.55 -5.14
CA VAL A 182 -18.91 2.95 -4.88
C VAL A 182 -17.40 3.15 -4.91
N ILE A 183 -16.65 2.27 -4.27
CA ILE A 183 -15.18 2.31 -4.17
C ILE A 183 -14.55 2.31 -5.56
N SER A 184 -15.02 1.45 -6.47
CA SER A 184 -14.46 1.36 -7.83
C SER A 184 -14.66 2.64 -8.66
N LYS A 185 -15.63 3.48 -8.30
CA LYS A 185 -15.94 4.74 -8.99
C LYS A 185 -15.25 5.95 -8.37
N SER A 186 -14.97 5.89 -7.07
CA SER A 186 -14.39 7.00 -6.30
C SER A 186 -12.87 7.01 -6.27
N ASN A 187 -12.20 5.97 -6.76
CA ASN A 187 -10.75 5.75 -6.63
C ASN A 187 -10.25 5.70 -5.17
N CYS A 188 -11.16 5.62 -4.19
CA CYS A 188 -10.81 5.53 -2.79
C CYS A 188 -10.25 4.13 -2.44
N ILE A 189 -9.21 4.06 -1.64
CA ILE A 189 -8.72 2.83 -1.05
C ILE A 189 -9.48 2.59 0.26
N VAL A 190 -10.10 1.42 0.43
CA VAL A 190 -10.71 1.07 1.71
C VAL A 190 -9.98 -0.12 2.32
N ILE A 191 -9.37 0.11 3.49
CA ILE A 191 -8.60 -0.89 4.22
C ILE A 191 -9.42 -1.37 5.42
N PHE A 192 -9.68 -2.66 5.46
CA PHE A 192 -10.26 -3.32 6.62
C PHE A 192 -9.15 -4.02 7.40
N ILE A 193 -8.92 -3.60 8.62
CA ILE A 193 -8.05 -4.31 9.56
C ILE A 193 -8.87 -5.41 10.22
N ASN A 194 -8.31 -6.63 10.28
CA ASN A 194 -9.03 -7.79 10.80
C ASN A 194 -8.16 -8.60 11.77
N GLN A 195 -8.82 -9.26 12.70
CA GLN A 195 -8.19 -10.13 13.68
C GLN A 195 -8.32 -11.59 13.25
N LEU A 196 -7.39 -12.42 13.66
CA LEU A 196 -7.47 -13.87 13.55
C LEU A 196 -8.19 -14.46 14.75
N ARG A 197 -8.98 -15.49 14.48
CA ARG A 197 -9.64 -16.35 15.46
C ARG A 197 -9.35 -17.80 15.09
N GLU A 198 -9.31 -18.65 16.08
CA GLU A 198 -9.17 -20.08 15.85
C GLU A 198 -10.52 -20.77 15.85
N LYS A 199 -10.74 -21.65 14.90
CA LYS A 199 -11.91 -22.51 14.85
C LYS A 199 -11.69 -23.68 15.79
N VAL A 200 -12.58 -23.82 16.78
CA VAL A 200 -12.60 -24.95 17.69
C VAL A 200 -12.93 -26.24 16.90
N GLY A 201 -12.20 -27.33 17.18
CA GLY A 201 -12.49 -28.65 16.61
C GLY A 201 -11.92 -28.94 15.22
N VAL A 202 -11.08 -28.08 14.66
CA VAL A 202 -10.36 -28.36 13.40
C VAL A 202 -9.11 -29.19 13.71
N MET A 203 -9.18 -30.50 13.48
CA MET A 203 -8.04 -31.42 13.71
C MET A 203 -7.06 -31.46 12.53
N PHE A 204 -7.50 -31.10 11.30
CA PHE A 204 -6.69 -31.09 10.10
C PHE A 204 -6.89 -29.79 9.30
N GLY A 205 -5.80 -29.26 8.71
CA GLY A 205 -5.79 -28.00 7.95
C GLY A 205 -5.50 -26.79 8.82
N ASN A 206 -5.76 -25.58 8.29
CA ASN A 206 -5.52 -24.33 9.03
C ASN A 206 -6.76 -23.95 9.85
N PRO A 207 -6.66 -23.93 11.19
CA PRO A 207 -7.76 -23.52 12.07
C PRO A 207 -8.01 -22.02 12.04
N GLU A 208 -7.06 -21.21 11.61
CA GLU A 208 -7.14 -19.76 11.62
C GLU A 208 -8.22 -19.24 10.67
N THR A 209 -9.01 -18.30 11.12
CA THR A 209 -10.02 -17.59 10.33
C THR A 209 -10.11 -16.14 10.75
N THR A 210 -10.50 -15.26 9.82
CA THR A 210 -10.77 -13.85 10.12
C THR A 210 -12.21 -13.67 10.59
N THR A 211 -12.48 -12.61 11.38
CA THR A 211 -13.83 -12.23 11.83
C THR A 211 -14.67 -11.66 10.68
N GLY A 212 -15.97 -11.48 10.88
CA GLY A 212 -16.87 -10.91 9.85
C GLY A 212 -17.22 -11.86 8.70
N GLY A 213 -16.98 -13.17 8.86
CA GLY A 213 -17.34 -14.20 7.89
C GLY A 213 -16.42 -14.28 6.67
N ARG A 214 -16.99 -14.70 5.52
CA ARG A 214 -16.20 -14.92 4.28
C ARG A 214 -16.22 -13.75 3.29
N ALA A 215 -17.02 -12.71 3.55
CA ALA A 215 -17.28 -11.66 2.56
C ALA A 215 -15.99 -10.92 2.15
N LEU A 216 -15.14 -10.49 3.10
CA LEU A 216 -13.86 -9.83 2.79
C LEU A 216 -12.93 -10.72 1.96
N LYS A 217 -12.91 -12.03 2.16
CA LYS A 217 -12.09 -12.95 1.36
C LYS A 217 -12.45 -12.90 -0.13
N PHE A 218 -13.71 -12.61 -0.47
CA PHE A 218 -14.16 -12.50 -1.86
C PHE A 218 -14.03 -11.08 -2.40
N TYR A 219 -14.46 -10.07 -1.63
CA TYR A 219 -14.54 -8.69 -2.09
C TYR A 219 -13.19 -7.97 -2.11
N SER A 220 -12.27 -8.27 -1.20
CA SER A 220 -10.93 -7.67 -1.22
C SER A 220 -10.17 -8.00 -2.50
N SER A 221 -9.47 -7.02 -3.04
CA SER A 221 -8.55 -7.18 -4.17
C SER A 221 -7.16 -7.61 -3.71
N VAL A 222 -6.75 -7.13 -2.54
CA VAL A 222 -5.49 -7.47 -1.87
C VAL A 222 -5.78 -7.94 -0.46
N ARG A 223 -5.07 -8.99 -0.01
CA ARG A 223 -5.10 -9.47 1.37
C ARG A 223 -3.68 -9.67 1.88
N LEU A 224 -3.38 -9.04 3.00
CA LEU A 224 -2.07 -9.03 3.65
C LEU A 224 -2.15 -9.75 4.99
N ASP A 225 -1.38 -10.82 5.15
CA ASP A 225 -1.18 -11.54 6.42
C ASP A 225 0.06 -10.98 7.10
N VAL A 226 -0.13 -10.29 8.23
CA VAL A 226 0.95 -9.59 8.96
C VAL A 226 1.31 -10.38 10.20
N ARG A 227 2.57 -10.81 10.30
CA ARG A 227 3.07 -11.64 11.40
C ARG A 227 4.38 -11.13 11.96
N ARG A 228 4.49 -11.09 13.30
CA ARG A 228 5.76 -10.89 13.98
C ARG A 228 6.62 -12.16 13.83
N ILE A 229 7.87 -11.99 13.41
CA ILE A 229 8.87 -13.08 13.30
C ILE A 229 9.69 -13.14 14.57
N GLU A 230 10.29 -11.98 14.96
CA GLU A 230 11.17 -11.87 16.11
C GLU A 230 11.08 -10.49 16.77
N SER A 231 11.57 -10.39 17.98
CA SER A 231 11.69 -9.10 18.68
C SER A 231 13.11 -8.56 18.54
N LEU A 232 13.22 -7.30 18.13
CA LEU A 232 14.48 -6.58 18.01
C LEU A 232 14.90 -6.06 19.37
N LYS A 233 16.16 -6.31 19.75
CA LYS A 233 16.69 -5.93 21.05
C LYS A 233 17.94 -5.05 20.90
N GLN A 234 18.03 -4.03 21.74
CA GLN A 234 19.23 -3.20 21.87
C GLN A 234 19.53 -3.01 23.36
N GLY A 235 20.74 -3.31 23.80
CA GLY A 235 21.12 -3.18 25.21
C GLY A 235 20.30 -4.05 26.18
N GLY A 236 19.64 -5.13 25.69
CA GLY A 236 18.76 -5.99 26.47
C GLY A 236 17.28 -5.59 26.44
N GLU A 237 16.94 -4.39 26.00
CA GLU A 237 15.58 -3.90 25.86
C GLU A 237 14.99 -4.23 24.47
N VAL A 238 13.69 -4.52 24.42
CA VAL A 238 12.97 -4.74 23.17
C VAL A 238 12.60 -3.39 22.59
N ILE A 239 13.16 -3.04 21.42
CA ILE A 239 13.01 -1.75 20.75
C ILE A 239 12.08 -1.81 19.54
N GLY A 240 11.68 -2.99 19.10
CA GLY A 240 10.84 -3.20 17.94
C GLY A 240 10.62 -4.66 17.62
N ASN A 241 9.98 -4.93 16.51
CA ASN A 241 9.73 -6.26 15.99
C ASN A 241 10.09 -6.33 14.51
N ARG A 242 10.72 -7.45 14.10
CA ARG A 242 10.74 -7.83 12.70
C ARG A 242 9.44 -8.47 12.33
N VAL A 243 8.87 -8.00 11.25
CA VAL A 243 7.54 -8.37 10.78
C VAL A 243 7.63 -8.95 9.37
N ARG A 244 6.88 -10.01 9.12
CA ARG A 244 6.67 -10.56 7.78
C ARG A 244 5.25 -10.27 7.34
N VAL A 245 5.11 -9.73 6.14
CA VAL A 245 3.83 -9.51 5.46
C VAL A 245 3.76 -10.40 4.24
N LYS A 246 2.78 -11.29 4.22
CA LYS A 246 2.52 -12.18 3.09
C LYS A 246 1.34 -11.66 2.28
N VAL A 247 1.54 -11.47 0.99
CA VAL A 247 0.48 -11.12 0.03
C VAL A 247 -0.30 -12.39 -0.32
N VAL A 248 -1.35 -12.71 0.46
CA VAL A 248 -2.11 -13.96 0.32
C VAL A 248 -3.06 -13.94 -0.86
N LYS A 249 -3.54 -12.75 -1.23
CA LYS A 249 -4.39 -12.51 -2.39
C LYS A 249 -4.01 -11.20 -3.06
N ASN A 250 -3.92 -11.23 -4.37
CA ASN A 250 -3.70 -10.05 -5.18
C ASN A 250 -4.39 -10.23 -6.54
N LYS A 251 -5.30 -9.31 -6.90
CA LYS A 251 -6.02 -9.34 -8.18
C LYS A 251 -5.35 -8.54 -9.28
N ILE A 252 -4.26 -7.80 -8.95
CA ILE A 252 -3.58 -6.88 -9.85
C ILE A 252 -2.16 -7.31 -10.23
N ALA A 253 -1.57 -8.24 -9.47
CA ALA A 253 -0.25 -8.80 -9.70
C ALA A 253 -0.20 -10.24 -9.13
N PRO A 254 0.82 -11.05 -9.45
CA PRO A 254 0.98 -12.39 -8.89
C PRO A 254 1.05 -12.37 -7.36
N PRO A 255 0.19 -13.14 -6.66
CA PRO A 255 0.17 -13.21 -5.20
C PRO A 255 1.31 -14.11 -4.64
N PHE A 256 1.28 -14.31 -3.32
CA PHE A 256 2.14 -15.19 -2.52
C PHE A 256 3.58 -14.72 -2.33
N LYS A 257 3.89 -13.48 -2.72
CA LYS A 257 5.15 -12.85 -2.35
C LYS A 257 5.12 -12.42 -0.87
N GLU A 258 6.30 -12.33 -0.28
CA GLU A 258 6.50 -11.96 1.11
C GLU A 258 7.45 -10.75 1.19
N ALA A 259 7.20 -9.89 2.17
CA ALA A 259 8.06 -8.78 2.54
C ALA A 259 8.41 -8.89 4.03
N GLU A 260 9.65 -8.61 4.38
CA GLU A 260 10.11 -8.57 5.76
C GLU A 260 10.77 -7.25 6.06
N PHE A 261 10.34 -6.59 7.12
CA PHE A 261 10.87 -5.30 7.56
C PHE A 261 10.73 -5.14 9.06
N ASP A 262 11.44 -4.15 9.61
CA ASP A 262 11.40 -3.84 11.03
C ASP A 262 10.36 -2.77 11.33
N ILE A 263 9.55 -2.98 12.37
CA ILE A 263 8.69 -1.99 13.00
C ILE A 263 9.31 -1.60 14.34
N MET A 264 9.73 -0.35 14.45
CA MET A 264 10.34 0.21 15.66
C MET A 264 9.24 0.82 16.55
N PHE A 265 9.29 0.53 17.85
CA PHE A 265 8.32 1.07 18.78
C PHE A 265 8.38 2.59 18.82
N GLY A 266 7.22 3.23 18.77
CA GLY A 266 7.08 4.68 18.75
C GLY A 266 7.50 5.37 17.44
N LYS A 267 8.07 4.66 16.45
CA LYS A 267 8.59 5.24 15.19
C LYS A 267 8.01 4.61 13.91
N GLY A 268 7.38 3.42 14.01
CA GLY A 268 6.83 2.71 12.86
C GLY A 268 7.87 1.94 12.03
N ILE A 269 7.63 1.80 10.74
CA ILE A 269 8.47 1.03 9.81
C ILE A 269 9.85 1.70 9.67
N SER A 270 10.91 0.90 9.80
CA SER A 270 12.29 1.33 9.57
C SER A 270 12.58 1.39 8.07
N THR A 271 12.25 2.51 7.42
CA THR A 271 12.42 2.69 5.97
C THR A 271 13.88 2.54 5.55
N ASP A 272 14.82 3.18 6.28
CA ASP A 272 16.26 3.07 5.99
C ASP A 272 16.76 1.61 6.10
N GLY A 273 16.21 0.84 7.06
CA GLY A 273 16.51 -0.58 7.22
C GLY A 273 15.97 -1.44 6.07
N ASP A 274 14.77 -1.15 5.62
CA ASP A 274 14.11 -1.84 4.51
C ASP A 274 14.87 -1.61 3.19
N ILE A 275 15.23 -0.36 2.90
CA ILE A 275 16.05 0.01 1.73
C ILE A 275 17.42 -0.66 1.78
N LEU A 276 18.11 -0.63 2.95
CA LEU A 276 19.42 -1.23 3.11
C LEU A 276 19.40 -2.74 2.87
N ASP A 277 18.42 -3.44 3.45
CA ASP A 277 18.28 -4.89 3.31
C ASP A 277 18.02 -5.30 1.86
N LEU A 278 17.15 -4.56 1.14
CA LEU A 278 16.90 -4.77 -0.29
C LEU A 278 18.13 -4.48 -1.14
N ALA A 279 18.81 -3.35 -0.89
CA ALA A 279 19.99 -2.94 -1.63
C ALA A 279 21.16 -3.94 -1.44
N ALA A 280 21.31 -4.47 -0.24
CA ALA A 280 22.31 -5.51 0.04
C ALA A 280 21.96 -6.85 -0.64
N LYS A 281 20.68 -7.22 -0.69
CA LYS A 281 20.18 -8.40 -1.40
C LYS A 281 20.46 -8.36 -2.90
N GLU A 282 20.31 -7.18 -3.50
CA GLU A 282 20.51 -6.95 -4.93
C GLU A 282 21.97 -6.56 -5.29
N ASN A 283 22.89 -6.57 -4.32
CA ASN A 283 24.27 -6.13 -4.48
C ASN A 283 24.43 -4.69 -4.98
N ILE A 284 23.43 -3.82 -4.76
CA ILE A 284 23.52 -2.37 -4.97
C ILE A 284 24.37 -1.76 -3.86
N VAL A 285 24.18 -2.25 -2.62
CA VAL A 285 25.08 -2.03 -1.49
C VAL A 285 25.89 -3.32 -1.26
N GLU A 286 27.19 -3.20 -1.33
CA GLU A 286 28.11 -4.32 -1.12
C GLU A 286 28.16 -4.68 0.36
N LYS A 287 28.01 -5.99 0.68
CA LYS A 287 28.14 -6.51 2.03
C LYS A 287 29.29 -7.50 2.10
N SER A 288 30.35 -7.14 2.82
CA SER A 288 31.52 -8.00 3.05
C SER A 288 31.72 -8.21 4.55
N GLY A 289 31.36 -9.40 5.03
CA GLY A 289 31.31 -9.70 6.46
C GLY A 289 30.36 -8.75 7.20
N ALA A 290 30.91 -7.98 8.16
CA ALA A 290 30.15 -6.99 8.91
C ALA A 290 30.09 -5.60 8.21
N TRP A 291 30.84 -5.40 7.13
CA TRP A 291 30.93 -4.09 6.46
C TRP A 291 29.94 -3.93 5.33
N TYR A 292 29.33 -2.75 5.27
CA TYR A 292 28.51 -2.28 4.17
C TYR A 292 29.28 -1.20 3.41
N ALA A 293 29.27 -1.26 2.07
CA ALA A 293 29.90 -0.28 1.20
C ALA A 293 28.97 0.09 0.03
N TYR A 294 29.06 1.33 -0.42
CA TYR A 294 28.33 1.84 -1.57
C TYR A 294 29.27 2.67 -2.43
N ASN A 295 29.31 2.41 -3.75
CA ASN A 295 30.25 3.05 -4.69
C ASN A 295 31.70 3.04 -4.21
N GLY A 296 32.16 1.93 -3.59
CA GLY A 296 33.51 1.75 -3.04
C GLY A 296 33.76 2.44 -1.69
N ALA A 297 32.83 3.25 -1.19
CA ALA A 297 32.93 3.90 0.11
C ALA A 297 32.27 3.06 1.20
N LYS A 298 32.91 2.90 2.35
CA LYS A 298 32.32 2.23 3.50
C LYS A 298 31.24 3.10 4.13
N ILE A 299 30.02 2.58 4.26
CA ILE A 299 28.87 3.27 4.85
C ILE A 299 28.53 2.82 6.27
N GLY A 300 29.11 1.71 6.75
CA GLY A 300 28.95 1.30 8.13
C GLY A 300 29.50 -0.09 8.42
N GLN A 301 29.94 -0.29 9.67
CA GLN A 301 30.20 -1.62 10.20
C GLN A 301 29.00 -2.08 11.01
N GLY A 302 28.36 -3.14 10.56
CA GLY A 302 27.08 -3.61 11.08
C GLY A 302 25.86 -2.87 10.48
N ARG A 303 24.72 -3.55 10.56
CA ARG A 303 23.46 -3.08 9.95
C ARG A 303 22.99 -1.75 10.56
N GLU A 304 23.08 -1.59 11.88
CA GLU A 304 22.60 -0.38 12.56
C GLU A 304 23.42 0.87 12.20
N ASN A 305 24.76 0.74 12.08
CA ASN A 305 25.59 1.87 11.66
C ASN A 305 25.34 2.24 10.19
N ALA A 306 25.11 1.26 9.32
CA ALA A 306 24.75 1.53 7.93
C ALA A 306 23.37 2.20 7.81
N LYS A 307 22.39 1.81 8.63
CA LYS A 307 21.08 2.51 8.72
C LYS A 307 21.23 3.95 9.15
N THR A 308 22.03 4.19 10.22
CA THR A 308 22.31 5.56 10.69
C THR A 308 22.96 6.39 9.59
N TYR A 309 23.91 5.81 8.86
CA TYR A 309 24.54 6.50 7.74
C TYR A 309 23.52 6.90 6.66
N LEU A 310 22.58 6.01 6.28
CA LEU A 310 21.52 6.33 5.30
C LEU A 310 20.58 7.40 5.83
N HIS A 311 20.28 7.38 7.12
CA HIS A 311 19.46 8.40 7.78
C HIS A 311 20.10 9.78 7.71
N ASP A 312 21.40 9.86 8.00
CA ASP A 312 22.19 11.09 8.02
C ASP A 312 22.56 11.60 6.61
N ASN A 313 22.44 10.73 5.59
CA ASN A 313 22.76 11.04 4.20
C ASN A 313 21.56 10.74 3.27
N PRO A 314 20.49 11.57 3.29
CA PRO A 314 19.26 11.34 2.52
C PRO A 314 19.49 11.21 1.01
N GLN A 315 20.44 11.97 0.46
CA GLN A 315 20.76 11.91 -0.98
C GLN A 315 21.27 10.52 -1.40
N VAL A 316 22.14 9.92 -0.58
CA VAL A 316 22.66 8.56 -0.81
C VAL A 316 21.55 7.53 -0.66
N ARG A 317 20.70 7.69 0.36
CA ARG A 317 19.54 6.84 0.57
C ARG A 317 18.61 6.87 -0.63
N ASP A 318 18.25 8.05 -1.11
CA ASP A 318 17.32 8.25 -2.22
C ASP A 318 17.90 7.69 -3.53
N GLU A 319 19.22 7.83 -3.76
CA GLU A 319 19.91 7.20 -4.90
C GLU A 319 19.85 5.66 -4.83
N ILE A 320 20.10 5.09 -3.65
CA ILE A 320 20.02 3.64 -3.44
C ILE A 320 18.58 3.15 -3.62
N GLU A 321 17.60 3.84 -3.05
CA GLU A 321 16.19 3.52 -3.23
C GLU A 321 15.78 3.56 -4.70
N HIS A 322 16.20 4.59 -5.44
CA HIS A 322 15.94 4.71 -6.87
C HIS A 322 16.47 3.48 -7.62
N LYS A 323 17.74 3.10 -7.39
CA LYS A 323 18.36 1.91 -8.02
C LYS A 323 17.60 0.62 -7.68
N VAL A 324 17.13 0.48 -6.43
CA VAL A 324 16.30 -0.66 -6.04
C VAL A 324 14.97 -0.65 -6.81
N ARG A 325 14.29 0.49 -6.90
CA ARG A 325 13.03 0.62 -7.65
C ARG A 325 13.17 0.28 -9.12
N VAL A 326 14.23 0.76 -9.78
CA VAL A 326 14.55 0.40 -11.17
C VAL A 326 14.80 -1.10 -11.30
N ARG A 327 15.61 -1.68 -10.39
CA ARG A 327 15.96 -3.10 -10.42
C ARG A 327 14.74 -4.02 -10.32
N TYR A 328 13.71 -3.61 -9.60
CA TYR A 328 12.45 -4.35 -9.48
C TYR A 328 11.37 -3.92 -10.48
N GLY A 329 11.68 -3.00 -11.41
CA GLY A 329 10.76 -2.55 -12.46
C GLY A 329 9.58 -1.76 -11.93
N LEU A 330 9.74 -1.07 -10.79
CA LEU A 330 8.71 -0.19 -10.23
C LEU A 330 8.74 1.20 -10.88
N ILE A 331 9.87 1.58 -11.45
CA ILE A 331 10.08 2.79 -12.25
C ILE A 331 10.95 2.43 -13.45
N ASP A 332 10.80 3.17 -14.55
CA ASP A 332 11.64 3.01 -15.71
C ASP A 332 13.05 3.55 -15.43
N GLU A 333 14.07 2.95 -16.07
CA GLU A 333 15.41 3.48 -16.08
C GLU A 333 15.37 4.81 -16.85
N GLU A 334 15.72 5.94 -16.21
CA GLU A 334 15.86 7.20 -16.95
C GLU A 334 16.88 6.99 -18.05
N PRO A 335 16.57 7.36 -19.32
CA PRO A 335 17.57 7.31 -20.37
C PRO A 335 18.75 8.17 -19.92
N ALA A 336 19.95 7.59 -19.87
CA ALA A 336 21.17 8.28 -19.48
C ALA A 336 21.25 9.58 -20.29
N THR A 337 20.89 10.69 -19.67
CA THR A 337 21.09 12.02 -20.24
C THR A 337 22.60 12.18 -20.37
N GLY A 338 23.04 12.14 -21.64
CA GLY A 338 24.43 12.12 -22.03
C GLY A 338 25.26 13.16 -21.28
N ALA A 339 26.39 12.71 -20.81
CA ALA A 339 27.47 13.56 -20.37
C ALA A 339 27.58 14.76 -21.36
N ALA A 340 27.31 15.95 -20.85
CA ALA A 340 27.54 17.17 -21.58
C ALA A 340 29.04 17.18 -21.98
N GLU A 341 29.31 16.92 -23.24
CA GLU A 341 30.63 17.20 -23.84
C GLU A 341 30.95 18.66 -23.57
N VAL A 342 31.86 18.88 -22.64
CA VAL A 342 32.59 20.16 -22.54
C VAL A 342 33.42 20.30 -23.81
N LYS A 343 32.87 20.91 -24.85
CA LYS A 343 33.63 21.38 -26.00
C LYS A 343 34.53 22.49 -25.51
N SER A 344 35.79 22.15 -25.32
CA SER A 344 36.89 23.12 -25.20
C SER A 344 36.93 24.02 -26.46
N ALA A 345 36.46 25.25 -26.31
CA ALA A 345 36.64 26.27 -27.31
C ALA A 345 38.05 26.88 -27.13
N SER A 346 39.03 26.25 -27.72
CA SER A 346 40.32 26.89 -28.03
C SER A 346 40.28 27.33 -29.50
N LYS A 347 40.01 28.59 -29.77
CA LYS A 347 40.51 29.31 -30.96
C LYS A 347 40.56 30.78 -30.65
N VAL A 348 41.78 31.26 -30.44
CA VAL A 348 42.20 32.65 -30.54
C VAL A 348 42.27 32.99 -32.05
N PRO A 349 41.62 34.03 -32.52
CA PRO A 349 41.97 34.58 -33.83
C PRO A 349 43.07 35.60 -33.64
N GLY A 350 44.14 35.43 -34.53
CA GLY A 350 45.28 36.26 -34.58
C GLY A 350 45.00 37.69 -35.08
N MET A 351 45.84 38.54 -34.58
CA MET A 351 46.08 39.91 -35.12
C MET A 351 46.54 39.85 -36.58
N THR A 352 45.92 40.63 -37.40
CA THR A 352 46.57 41.13 -38.61
C THR A 352 46.48 42.65 -38.64
N ASP A 353 47.63 43.26 -38.54
CA ASP A 353 47.89 44.65 -38.96
C ASP A 353 47.44 44.90 -40.38
N GLU A 354 46.84 46.02 -40.63
CA GLU A 354 47.15 46.80 -41.80
C GLU A 354 46.74 48.27 -41.59
N ALA A 355 47.79 49.06 -41.85
CA ALA A 355 47.78 50.49 -41.76
C ALA A 355 47.22 51.14 -43.05
N SER A 356 46.88 52.38 -42.91
CA SER A 356 47.02 53.51 -43.94
C SER A 356 45.77 53.93 -44.70
N ASN A 357 45.55 55.14 -44.47
CA ASN A 357 45.25 56.22 -45.38
C ASN A 357 43.82 56.80 -45.47
N LYS A 358 43.87 57.97 -45.03
CA LYS A 358 43.30 59.29 -45.32
C LYS A 358 42.25 59.75 -44.34
#